data_d0b4a0146770d06c9d864d4fe8904929
#
_entry.id   d0b4a0146770d06c9d864d4fe8904929
#
_cell.length_a   1.000
_cell.length_b   1.000
_cell.length_c   1.000
_cell.angle_alpha   90.00
_cell.angle_beta   90.00
_cell.angle_gamma   90.00
#
_symmetry.space_group_name_H-M   'P 1'
#
loop_
_entity.id
_entity.type
_entity.pdbx_description
1 polymer ?
#
loop_
_entity_poly.entity_id
_entity_poly.type
_entity_poly.pdbx_seq_one_letter_code
_entity_poly.pdbx_strand_id
1 'polypeptide(L)'
;ITANSVAKVIEKERPDALLPNMGGQTGLNCAVALAHAGVLEKYGVEVIGCDIDSIETGEDRELFAAAMKDIGLDVAKSGIAHTIEECEACVDDLGGYPVVIRPSFTLGGAGGGIAYDHEDLLRICEQGLALSPETEVLVEQSIEGWKEIEMEVMRDVAGNGVIVCSIENLDPMGVHTGDSITVAPGQTLNDYELQRLRDYSIAILERVGVACGGSNVQ
;
A
#
# COMPACT_ATOMS: atom_id res chain seq x y z
N ILE A 1 -16.32 13.94 -2.77
CA ILE A 1 -15.34 14.04 -3.89
C ILE A 1 -15.54 12.80 -4.76
N THR A 2 -15.89 13.02 -6.02
CA THR A 2 -16.05 11.97 -7.04
C THR A 2 -15.43 12.43 -8.35
N ALA A 3 -14.98 11.53 -9.19
CA ALA A 3 -14.40 11.85 -10.50
C ALA A 3 -15.36 12.73 -11.35
N ASN A 4 -16.66 12.43 -11.32
CA ASN A 4 -17.66 13.23 -12.06
C ASN A 4 -17.76 14.68 -11.54
N SER A 5 -17.69 14.88 -10.22
CA SER A 5 -17.73 16.23 -9.64
C SER A 5 -16.46 17.01 -9.95
N VAL A 6 -15.29 16.34 -9.84
CA VAL A 6 -14.00 16.97 -10.15
C VAL A 6 -13.86 17.25 -11.64
N ALA A 7 -14.36 16.38 -12.53
CA ALA A 7 -14.39 16.63 -13.97
C ALA A 7 -15.16 17.93 -14.33
N LYS A 8 -16.28 18.20 -13.65
CA LYS A 8 -17.02 19.47 -13.84
C LYS A 8 -16.25 20.69 -13.36
N VAL A 9 -15.48 20.55 -12.27
CA VAL A 9 -14.60 21.62 -11.78
C VAL A 9 -13.47 21.86 -12.79
N ILE A 10 -12.80 20.81 -13.27
CA ILE A 10 -11.76 20.90 -14.30
C ILE A 10 -12.30 21.57 -15.57
N GLU A 11 -13.50 21.19 -16.03
CA GLU A 11 -14.16 21.81 -17.19
C GLU A 11 -14.39 23.30 -17.01
N LYS A 12 -14.78 23.71 -15.80
CA LYS A 12 -15.09 25.11 -15.49
C LYS A 12 -13.84 25.94 -15.24
N GLU A 13 -12.95 25.48 -14.38
CA GLU A 13 -11.81 26.25 -13.86
C GLU A 13 -10.55 26.13 -14.73
N ARG A 14 -10.45 25.09 -15.57
CA ARG A 14 -9.32 24.85 -16.50
C ARG A 14 -7.96 24.93 -15.83
N PRO A 15 -7.71 24.16 -14.77
CA PRO A 15 -6.40 24.14 -14.13
C PRO A 15 -5.33 23.57 -15.07
N ASP A 16 -4.10 24.04 -14.92
CA ASP A 16 -2.95 23.50 -15.65
C ASP A 16 -2.47 22.17 -15.07
N ALA A 17 -2.66 21.95 -13.74
CA ALA A 17 -2.17 20.79 -13.06
C ALA A 17 -3.13 20.29 -11.95
N LEU A 18 -2.99 19.00 -11.62
CA LEU A 18 -3.68 18.31 -10.52
C LEU A 18 -2.64 17.68 -9.58
N LEU A 19 -2.72 17.99 -8.29
CA LEU A 19 -1.88 17.40 -7.23
C LEU A 19 -2.72 16.46 -6.37
N PRO A 20 -2.74 15.15 -6.65
CA PRO A 20 -3.59 14.20 -5.93
C PRO A 20 -3.10 13.84 -4.54
N ASN A 21 -1.79 13.83 -4.32
CA ASN A 21 -1.14 13.37 -3.07
C ASN A 21 -1.65 14.09 -1.81
N MET A 22 -2.01 15.37 -1.93
CA MET A 22 -2.51 16.16 -0.80
C MET A 22 -3.98 15.85 -0.43
N GLY A 23 -4.65 15.02 -1.22
CA GLY A 23 -6.05 14.60 -1.00
C GLY A 23 -6.19 13.22 -0.33
N GLY A 24 -5.08 12.60 0.09
CA GLY A 24 -5.06 11.23 0.61
C GLY A 24 -5.63 10.24 -0.39
N GLN A 25 -6.05 9.06 0.08
CA GLN A 25 -6.57 7.97 -0.77
C GLN A 25 -7.73 8.42 -1.68
N THR A 26 -8.60 9.28 -1.18
CA THR A 26 -9.72 9.83 -1.97
C THR A 26 -9.20 10.66 -3.15
N GLY A 27 -8.13 11.44 -2.95
CA GLY A 27 -7.50 12.22 -4.01
C GLY A 27 -6.82 11.35 -5.04
N LEU A 28 -6.07 10.33 -4.61
CA LEU A 28 -5.38 9.38 -5.48
C LEU A 28 -6.37 8.60 -6.35
N ASN A 29 -7.38 7.97 -5.75
CA ASN A 29 -8.42 7.24 -6.46
C ASN A 29 -9.18 8.11 -7.47
N CYS A 30 -9.44 9.37 -7.09
CA CYS A 30 -10.12 10.32 -7.98
C CYS A 30 -9.24 10.68 -9.19
N ALA A 31 -7.93 10.87 -9.00
CA ALA A 31 -7.01 11.17 -10.09
C ALA A 31 -6.91 10.02 -11.10
N VAL A 32 -6.78 8.78 -10.62
CA VAL A 32 -6.77 7.57 -11.46
C VAL A 32 -8.08 7.47 -12.26
N ALA A 33 -9.23 7.63 -11.60
CA ALA A 33 -10.53 7.59 -12.28
C ALA A 33 -10.69 8.70 -13.34
N LEU A 34 -10.16 9.91 -13.10
CA LEU A 34 -10.18 11.01 -14.08
C LEU A 34 -9.27 10.72 -15.27
N ALA A 35 -8.09 10.12 -15.05
CA ALA A 35 -7.18 9.72 -16.11
C ALA A 35 -7.81 8.64 -17.01
N HIS A 36 -8.35 7.56 -16.42
CA HIS A 36 -9.02 6.49 -17.16
C HIS A 36 -10.25 6.99 -17.93
N ALA A 37 -10.95 7.99 -17.41
CA ALA A 37 -12.05 8.63 -18.12
C ALA A 37 -11.61 9.61 -19.24
N GLY A 38 -10.28 9.79 -19.45
CA GLY A 38 -9.73 10.70 -20.44
C GLY A 38 -9.95 12.19 -20.14
N VAL A 39 -10.37 12.53 -18.94
CA VAL A 39 -10.69 13.92 -18.54
C VAL A 39 -9.43 14.78 -18.50
N LEU A 40 -8.35 14.23 -17.93
CA LEU A 40 -7.09 14.96 -17.79
C LEU A 40 -6.50 15.30 -19.17
N GLU A 41 -6.46 14.32 -20.07
CA GLU A 41 -5.98 14.49 -21.45
C GLU A 41 -6.87 15.50 -22.21
N LYS A 42 -8.20 15.36 -22.11
CA LYS A 42 -9.16 16.25 -22.79
C LYS A 42 -8.96 17.72 -22.44
N TYR A 43 -8.59 18.03 -21.22
CA TYR A 43 -8.43 19.41 -20.76
C TYR A 43 -6.97 19.85 -20.60
N GLY A 44 -6.00 18.97 -20.91
CA GLY A 44 -4.57 19.27 -20.84
C GLY A 44 -4.07 19.46 -19.43
N VAL A 45 -4.62 18.71 -18.45
CA VAL A 45 -4.26 18.81 -17.03
C VAL A 45 -3.12 17.87 -16.73
N GLU A 46 -1.98 18.41 -16.29
CA GLU A 46 -0.81 17.63 -15.87
C GLU A 46 -1.01 17.09 -14.45
N VAL A 47 -0.69 15.80 -14.21
CA VAL A 47 -0.65 15.26 -12.85
C VAL A 47 0.74 15.50 -12.28
N ILE A 48 0.80 16.24 -11.18
CA ILE A 48 2.06 16.58 -10.50
C ILE A 48 2.16 15.90 -9.14
N GLY A 49 3.39 15.71 -8.65
CA GLY A 49 3.69 15.02 -7.39
C GLY A 49 3.94 13.53 -7.60
N CYS A 50 2.99 12.79 -8.12
CA CYS A 50 3.11 11.38 -8.47
C CYS A 50 2.26 11.12 -9.71
N ASP A 51 2.80 10.49 -10.73
CA ASP A 51 2.04 10.16 -11.94
C ASP A 51 1.05 9.01 -11.69
N ILE A 52 0.16 8.79 -12.66
CA ILE A 52 -0.90 7.78 -12.52
C ILE A 52 -0.34 6.36 -12.41
N ASP A 53 0.66 6.03 -13.23
CA ASP A 53 1.28 4.69 -13.22
C ASP A 53 1.96 4.40 -11.88
N SER A 54 2.59 5.41 -11.26
CA SER A 54 3.18 5.32 -9.93
C SER A 54 2.12 5.14 -8.85
N ILE A 55 0.98 5.83 -8.96
CA ILE A 55 -0.15 5.67 -8.05
C ILE A 55 -0.69 4.23 -8.15
N GLU A 56 -0.93 3.74 -9.35
CA GLU A 56 -1.43 2.38 -9.57
C GLU A 56 -0.45 1.33 -9.06
N THR A 57 0.86 1.49 -9.36
CA THR A 57 1.89 0.58 -8.86
C THR A 57 1.97 0.58 -7.33
N GLY A 58 1.81 1.74 -6.68
CA GLY A 58 1.86 1.85 -5.22
C GLY A 58 0.61 1.31 -4.51
N GLU A 59 -0.54 1.37 -5.16
CA GLU A 59 -1.84 0.99 -4.58
C GLU A 59 -2.22 -0.47 -4.88
N ASP A 60 -1.80 -0.99 -6.02
CA ASP A 60 -2.04 -2.38 -6.40
C ASP A 60 -0.98 -3.30 -5.78
N ARG A 61 -1.43 -4.27 -4.97
CA ARG A 61 -0.55 -5.16 -4.22
C ARG A 61 0.27 -6.09 -5.11
N GLU A 62 -0.30 -6.56 -6.21
CA GLU A 62 0.40 -7.44 -7.13
C GLU A 62 1.46 -6.67 -7.91
N LEU A 63 1.12 -5.48 -8.41
CA LEU A 63 2.07 -4.59 -9.08
C LEU A 63 3.18 -4.16 -8.13
N PHE A 64 2.84 -3.81 -6.89
CA PHE A 64 3.82 -3.45 -5.86
C PHE A 64 4.74 -4.64 -5.52
N ALA A 65 4.19 -5.83 -5.28
CA ALA A 65 4.98 -7.02 -4.98
C ALA A 65 5.93 -7.39 -6.15
N ALA A 66 5.45 -7.30 -7.40
CA ALA A 66 6.28 -7.50 -8.58
C ALA A 66 7.41 -6.44 -8.66
N ALA A 67 7.08 -5.17 -8.42
CA ALA A 67 8.06 -4.08 -8.40
C ALA A 67 9.13 -4.29 -7.30
N MET A 68 8.75 -4.75 -6.11
CA MET A 68 9.70 -5.06 -5.04
C MET A 68 10.62 -6.22 -5.41
N LYS A 69 10.07 -7.27 -5.98
CA LYS A 69 10.84 -8.43 -6.45
C LYS A 69 11.87 -8.05 -7.53
N ASP A 70 11.54 -7.12 -8.43
CA ASP A 70 12.45 -6.62 -9.47
C ASP A 70 13.71 -5.97 -8.89
N ILE A 71 13.60 -5.36 -7.72
CA ILE A 71 14.73 -4.71 -7.01
C ILE A 71 15.31 -5.59 -5.90
N GLY A 72 14.90 -6.87 -5.83
CA GLY A 72 15.43 -7.83 -4.87
C GLY A 72 14.95 -7.66 -3.44
N LEU A 73 13.78 -7.04 -3.26
CA LEU A 73 13.14 -6.90 -1.96
C LEU A 73 12.00 -7.89 -1.80
N ASP A 74 11.81 -8.36 -0.57
CA ASP A 74 10.71 -9.22 -0.21
C ASP A 74 9.53 -8.40 0.33
N VAL A 75 8.33 -8.90 0.08
CA VAL A 75 7.08 -8.47 0.72
C VAL A 75 6.49 -9.64 1.48
N ALA A 76 5.53 -9.38 2.37
CA ALA A 76 4.79 -10.45 3.02
C ALA A 76 4.20 -11.37 1.93
N LYS A 77 4.47 -12.67 2.06
CA LYS A 77 3.94 -13.66 1.11
C LYS A 77 2.43 -13.72 1.22
N SER A 78 1.75 -13.84 0.11
CA SER A 78 0.29 -13.92 0.06
C SER A 78 -0.18 -14.81 -1.08
N GLY A 79 -1.41 -15.31 -0.94
CA GLY A 79 -2.15 -16.03 -1.98
C GLY A 79 -3.58 -15.53 -2.04
N ILE A 80 -4.17 -15.54 -3.23
CA ILE A 80 -5.59 -15.25 -3.45
C ILE A 80 -6.37 -16.56 -3.37
N ALA A 81 -7.52 -16.54 -2.72
CA ALA A 81 -8.40 -17.70 -2.57
C ALA A 81 -9.87 -17.31 -2.76
N HIS A 82 -10.61 -18.18 -3.46
CA HIS A 82 -12.04 -18.05 -3.72
C HIS A 82 -12.87 -19.13 -3.03
N THR A 83 -12.21 -20.14 -2.46
CA THR A 83 -12.82 -21.24 -1.71
C THR A 83 -12.05 -21.51 -0.42
N ILE A 84 -12.67 -22.25 0.49
CA ILE A 84 -12.02 -22.65 1.75
C ILE A 84 -10.81 -23.55 1.49
N GLU A 85 -10.93 -24.48 0.55
CA GLU A 85 -9.84 -25.39 0.17
C GLU A 85 -8.63 -24.63 -0.39
N GLU A 86 -8.89 -23.55 -1.15
CA GLU A 86 -7.82 -22.66 -1.62
C GLU A 86 -7.19 -21.86 -0.47
N CYS A 87 -7.99 -21.44 0.52
CA CYS A 87 -7.44 -20.80 1.73
C CYS A 87 -6.52 -21.74 2.50
N GLU A 88 -6.91 -23.02 2.67
CA GLU A 88 -6.08 -24.04 3.31
C GLU A 88 -4.77 -24.27 2.54
N ALA A 89 -4.84 -24.36 1.21
CA ALA A 89 -3.65 -24.50 0.37
C ALA A 89 -2.72 -23.27 0.50
N CYS A 90 -3.27 -22.07 0.56
CA CYS A 90 -2.46 -20.86 0.81
C CYS A 90 -1.74 -20.92 2.16
N VAL A 91 -2.39 -21.41 3.23
CA VAL A 91 -1.74 -21.55 4.56
C VAL A 91 -0.56 -22.52 4.48
N ASP A 92 -0.72 -23.64 3.78
CA ASP A 92 0.36 -24.62 3.61
C ASP A 92 1.55 -24.00 2.84
N ASP A 93 1.30 -23.26 1.76
CA ASP A 93 2.31 -22.57 0.96
C ASP A 93 3.02 -21.46 1.74
N LEU A 94 2.33 -20.81 2.67
CA LEU A 94 2.87 -19.76 3.55
C LEU A 94 3.68 -20.33 4.71
N GLY A 95 3.62 -21.63 4.96
CA GLY A 95 4.38 -22.34 6.00
C GLY A 95 3.64 -22.45 7.34
N GLY A 96 2.33 -22.25 7.35
CA GLY A 96 1.47 -22.43 8.51
C GLY A 96 0.97 -21.13 9.13
N TYR A 97 0.42 -21.25 10.33
CA TYR A 97 -0.16 -20.14 11.09
C TYR A 97 0.90 -19.34 11.90
N PRO A 98 0.61 -18.07 12.27
CA PRO A 98 -0.61 -17.32 11.98
C PRO A 98 -0.62 -16.74 10.55
N VAL A 99 -1.83 -16.56 9.99
CA VAL A 99 -2.05 -15.88 8.71
C VAL A 99 -3.08 -14.76 8.85
N VAL A 100 -2.95 -13.72 8.02
CA VAL A 100 -3.90 -12.61 7.93
C VAL A 100 -4.83 -12.87 6.76
N ILE A 101 -6.15 -12.74 6.98
CA ILE A 101 -7.16 -12.90 5.94
C ILE A 101 -7.79 -11.54 5.69
N ARG A 102 -7.84 -11.12 4.43
CA ARG A 102 -8.40 -9.84 4.02
C ARG A 102 -9.35 -10.05 2.86
N PRO A 103 -10.65 -9.84 3.05
CA PRO A 103 -11.60 -9.87 1.94
C PRO A 103 -11.30 -8.77 0.93
N SER A 104 -11.34 -9.09 -0.34
CA SER A 104 -11.15 -8.12 -1.42
C SER A 104 -12.37 -7.21 -1.54
N PHE A 105 -12.11 -5.95 -1.86
CA PHE A 105 -13.14 -4.92 -2.10
C PHE A 105 -14.08 -4.63 -0.93
N THR A 106 -13.66 -4.89 0.33
CA THR A 106 -14.43 -4.52 1.52
C THR A 106 -13.93 -3.22 2.13
N LEU A 107 -14.84 -2.42 2.69
CA LEU A 107 -14.49 -1.17 3.36
C LEU A 107 -14.13 -1.42 4.83
N GLY A 108 -13.06 -0.77 5.30
CA GLY A 108 -12.71 -0.72 6.71
C GLY A 108 -12.28 -2.06 7.33
N GLY A 109 -11.80 -3.02 6.52
CA GLY A 109 -11.32 -4.31 7.01
C GLY A 109 -12.42 -5.26 7.49
N ALA A 110 -13.68 -5.00 7.11
CA ALA A 110 -14.82 -5.85 7.49
C ALA A 110 -14.64 -7.28 6.97
N GLY A 111 -14.83 -8.27 7.84
CA GLY A 111 -14.72 -9.69 7.52
C GLY A 111 -13.29 -10.23 7.44
N GLY A 112 -12.28 -9.40 7.68
CA GLY A 112 -10.88 -9.81 7.82
C GLY A 112 -10.51 -10.15 9.26
N GLY A 113 -9.32 -10.77 9.42
CA GLY A 113 -8.79 -11.10 10.75
C GLY A 113 -7.49 -11.87 10.66
N ILE A 114 -6.97 -12.24 11.82
CA ILE A 114 -5.81 -13.12 11.96
C ILE A 114 -6.32 -14.50 12.37
N ALA A 115 -5.95 -15.52 11.62
CA ALA A 115 -6.18 -16.91 11.97
C ALA A 115 -4.92 -17.48 12.65
N TYR A 116 -5.08 -17.95 13.87
CA TYR A 116 -4.01 -18.58 14.64
C TYR A 116 -4.03 -20.10 14.51
N ASP A 117 -5.13 -20.65 14.06
CA ASP A 117 -5.34 -22.07 13.82
C ASP A 117 -6.37 -22.32 12.71
N HIS A 118 -6.63 -23.60 12.43
CA HIS A 118 -7.55 -24.00 11.39
C HIS A 118 -9.02 -23.59 11.66
N GLU A 119 -9.46 -23.58 12.93
CA GLU A 119 -10.82 -23.20 13.29
C GLU A 119 -11.05 -21.70 13.00
N ASP A 120 -10.06 -20.87 13.37
CA ASP A 120 -10.05 -19.45 13.03
C ASP A 120 -10.06 -19.22 11.51
N LEU A 121 -9.24 -19.98 10.76
CA LEU A 121 -9.19 -19.90 9.31
C LEU A 121 -10.57 -20.10 8.69
N LEU A 122 -11.24 -21.22 9.04
CA LEU A 122 -12.57 -21.54 8.50
C LEU A 122 -13.56 -20.40 8.78
N ARG A 123 -13.63 -19.97 10.03
CA ARG A 123 -14.56 -18.94 10.48
C ARG A 123 -14.34 -17.61 9.75
N ILE A 124 -13.07 -17.16 9.60
CA ILE A 124 -12.75 -15.87 9.00
C ILE A 124 -12.88 -15.94 7.49
N CYS A 125 -12.44 -17.03 6.84
CA CYS A 125 -12.56 -17.19 5.39
C CYS A 125 -14.03 -17.29 4.96
N GLU A 126 -14.89 -18.04 5.68
CA GLU A 126 -16.33 -18.09 5.38
C GLU A 126 -16.97 -16.70 5.41
N GLN A 127 -16.64 -15.90 6.45
CA GLN A 127 -17.14 -14.53 6.56
C GLN A 127 -16.57 -13.62 5.47
N GLY A 128 -15.28 -13.74 5.19
CA GLY A 128 -14.59 -12.93 4.21
C GLY A 128 -15.09 -13.18 2.80
N LEU A 129 -15.20 -14.44 2.38
CA LEU A 129 -15.73 -14.82 1.08
C LEU A 129 -17.18 -14.39 0.88
N ALA A 130 -18.00 -14.47 1.95
CA ALA A 130 -19.39 -14.03 1.90
C ALA A 130 -19.56 -12.50 1.81
N LEU A 131 -18.62 -11.72 2.37
CA LEU A 131 -18.65 -10.26 2.35
C LEU A 131 -17.98 -9.65 1.11
N SER A 132 -17.06 -10.36 0.50
CA SER A 132 -16.39 -9.90 -0.73
C SER A 132 -17.33 -9.94 -1.91
N PRO A 133 -17.52 -8.84 -2.67
CA PRO A 133 -18.33 -8.82 -3.88
C PRO A 133 -17.85 -9.81 -4.96
N GLU A 134 -16.54 -10.07 -4.98
CA GLU A 134 -15.89 -10.99 -5.94
C GLU A 134 -15.74 -12.42 -5.37
N THR A 135 -16.25 -12.68 -4.15
CA THR A 135 -16.05 -13.94 -3.44
C THR A 135 -14.56 -14.31 -3.37
N GLU A 136 -13.75 -13.34 -2.95
CA GLU A 136 -12.30 -13.44 -2.95
C GLU A 136 -11.73 -12.95 -1.63
N VAL A 137 -10.75 -13.68 -1.10
CA VAL A 137 -9.94 -13.27 0.04
C VAL A 137 -8.45 -13.38 -0.28
N LEU A 138 -7.68 -12.46 0.27
CA LEU A 138 -6.22 -12.55 0.33
C LEU A 138 -5.85 -13.24 1.64
N VAL A 139 -5.05 -14.30 1.54
CA VAL A 139 -4.42 -14.98 2.68
C VAL A 139 -2.96 -14.59 2.69
N GLU A 140 -2.51 -13.92 3.74
CA GLU A 140 -1.21 -13.28 3.82
C GLU A 140 -0.43 -13.78 5.04
N GLN A 141 0.87 -13.95 4.92
CA GLN A 141 1.76 -14.28 6.02
C GLN A 141 1.63 -13.22 7.11
N SER A 142 1.39 -13.66 8.35
CA SER A 142 1.37 -12.72 9.48
C SER A 142 2.78 -12.24 9.80
N ILE A 143 2.90 -10.94 9.97
CA ILE A 143 4.11 -10.27 10.46
C ILE A 143 3.86 -9.69 11.86
N GLU A 144 2.85 -10.20 12.57
CA GLU A 144 2.56 -9.81 13.94
C GLU A 144 3.78 -9.96 14.84
N GLY A 145 4.04 -8.98 15.66
CA GLY A 145 5.18 -8.97 16.58
C GLY A 145 6.53 -8.57 15.92
N TRP A 146 6.57 -8.34 14.61
CA TRP A 146 7.73 -7.75 13.96
C TRP A 146 7.91 -6.29 14.37
N LYS A 147 9.13 -5.79 14.26
CA LYS A 147 9.38 -4.35 14.36
C LYS A 147 8.83 -3.64 13.15
N GLU A 148 8.20 -2.51 13.39
CA GLU A 148 7.74 -1.60 12.36
C GLU A 148 8.64 -0.37 12.32
N ILE A 149 9.29 -0.17 11.19
CA ILE A 149 10.12 0.99 10.91
C ILE A 149 9.56 1.68 9.66
N GLU A 150 9.45 2.98 9.75
CA GLU A 150 9.01 3.81 8.64
C GLU A 150 10.13 4.78 8.23
N MET A 151 10.25 5.01 6.94
CA MET A 151 11.19 5.97 6.38
C MET A 151 10.39 7.03 5.63
N GLU A 152 10.54 8.28 6.06
CA GLU A 152 10.02 9.41 5.31
C GLU A 152 11.04 9.81 4.24
N VAL A 153 10.64 9.71 3.00
CA VAL A 153 11.51 9.89 1.84
C VAL A 153 10.96 10.96 0.92
N MET A 154 11.83 11.80 0.39
CA MET A 154 11.48 12.73 -0.68
C MET A 154 12.35 12.48 -1.90
N ARG A 155 11.78 12.61 -3.09
CA ARG A 155 12.49 12.50 -4.36
C ARG A 155 12.10 13.62 -5.31
N ASP A 156 13.06 14.11 -6.09
CA ASP A 156 12.84 15.10 -7.13
C ASP A 156 12.86 14.48 -8.55
N VAL A 157 12.46 15.26 -9.54
CA VAL A 157 12.45 14.84 -10.95
C VAL A 157 13.85 14.54 -11.51
N ALA A 158 14.92 15.02 -10.88
CA ALA A 158 16.29 14.74 -11.29
C ALA A 158 16.83 13.42 -10.69
N GLY A 159 16.02 12.72 -9.89
CA GLY A 159 16.38 11.45 -9.27
C GLY A 159 17.11 11.61 -7.93
N ASN A 160 17.21 12.82 -7.37
CA ASN A 160 17.80 13.00 -6.05
C ASN A 160 16.81 12.53 -4.98
N GLY A 161 17.25 11.62 -4.12
CA GLY A 161 16.49 11.11 -2.99
C GLY A 161 17.03 11.60 -1.66
N VAL A 162 16.14 11.98 -0.75
CA VAL A 162 16.49 12.40 0.62
C VAL A 162 15.63 11.61 1.61
N ILE A 163 16.30 10.99 2.59
CA ILE A 163 15.62 10.45 3.77
C ILE A 163 15.44 11.58 4.77
N VAL A 164 14.20 11.99 4.99
CA VAL A 164 13.85 13.08 5.90
C VAL A 164 14.04 12.62 7.34
N CYS A 165 13.47 11.47 7.70
CA CYS A 165 13.68 10.83 9.00
C CYS A 165 13.35 9.34 8.93
N SER A 166 13.81 8.60 9.95
CA SER A 166 13.33 7.27 10.31
C SER A 166 12.37 7.38 11.47
N ILE A 167 11.31 6.58 11.45
CA ILE A 167 10.31 6.50 12.51
C ILE A 167 10.27 5.05 12.98
N GLU A 168 10.25 4.83 14.27
CA GLU A 168 10.08 3.52 14.89
C GLU A 168 8.77 3.49 15.64
N ASN A 169 7.93 2.50 15.36
CA ASN A 169 6.73 2.21 16.14
C ASN A 169 7.13 1.33 17.31
N LEU A 170 6.82 1.77 18.56
CA LEU A 170 7.16 1.03 19.77
C LEU A 170 6.21 -0.14 20.01
N ASP A 171 4.98 -0.02 19.51
CA ASP A 171 4.02 -1.10 19.55
C ASP A 171 4.34 -2.13 18.46
N PRO A 172 4.07 -3.42 18.69
CA PRO A 172 4.35 -4.46 17.70
C PRO A 172 3.49 -4.29 16.45
N MET A 173 3.98 -4.79 15.32
CA MET A 173 3.22 -4.84 14.07
C MET A 173 1.84 -5.47 14.29
N GLY A 174 0.81 -4.86 13.71
CA GLY A 174 -0.60 -5.21 13.91
C GLY A 174 -1.39 -4.15 14.68
N VAL A 175 -0.73 -3.28 15.43
CA VAL A 175 -1.33 -2.05 15.98
C VAL A 175 -1.29 -0.97 14.90
N HIS A 176 -2.43 -0.31 14.65
CA HIS A 176 -2.48 0.76 13.66
C HIS A 176 -1.53 1.90 14.03
N THR A 177 -0.75 2.39 13.07
CA THR A 177 0.25 3.46 13.27
C THR A 177 -0.32 4.69 13.99
N GLY A 178 -1.57 5.07 13.68
CA GLY A 178 -2.25 6.20 14.33
C GLY A 178 -2.56 5.99 15.81
N ASP A 179 -2.53 4.75 16.29
CA ASP A 179 -2.80 4.35 17.68
C ASP A 179 -1.52 3.89 18.41
N SER A 180 -0.37 3.91 17.70
CA SER A 180 0.92 3.47 18.21
C SER A 180 1.76 4.64 18.73
N ILE A 181 2.64 4.36 19.68
CA ILE A 181 3.67 5.32 20.10
C ILE A 181 4.79 5.28 19.08
N THR A 182 5.01 6.39 18.41
CA THR A 182 6.05 6.55 17.40
C THR A 182 7.20 7.42 17.88
N VAL A 183 8.43 7.06 17.53
CA VAL A 183 9.65 7.80 17.87
C VAL A 183 10.45 8.11 16.60
N ALA A 184 10.80 9.37 16.43
CA ALA A 184 11.67 9.84 15.35
C ALA A 184 12.89 10.59 15.93
N PRO A 185 14.13 10.26 15.53
CA PRO A 185 14.50 9.13 14.67
C PRO A 185 14.35 7.78 15.37
N GLY A 186 14.28 6.67 14.59
CA GLY A 186 14.28 5.31 15.13
C GLY A 186 15.48 5.06 16.06
N GLN A 187 15.24 4.41 17.21
CA GLN A 187 16.21 4.32 18.31
C GLN A 187 16.95 2.99 18.36
N THR A 188 16.35 1.92 17.79
CA THR A 188 16.86 0.55 17.98
C THR A 188 17.58 -0.03 16.76
N LEU A 189 17.72 0.75 15.68
CA LEU A 189 18.49 0.38 14.50
C LEU A 189 19.98 0.66 14.70
N ASN A 190 20.82 -0.29 14.29
CA ASN A 190 22.23 -0.02 14.13
C ASN A 190 22.52 0.65 12.77
N ASP A 191 23.74 1.16 12.57
CA ASP A 191 24.11 1.88 11.35
C ASP A 191 23.95 1.05 10.08
N TYR A 192 24.23 -0.24 10.13
CA TYR A 192 24.09 -1.14 8.99
C TYR A 192 22.61 -1.32 8.59
N GLU A 193 21.74 -1.56 9.57
CA GLU A 193 20.30 -1.67 9.36
C GLU A 193 19.72 -0.36 8.82
N LEU A 194 20.09 0.77 9.43
CA LEU A 194 19.63 2.08 9.00
C LEU A 194 20.04 2.37 7.54
N GLN A 195 21.30 2.11 7.17
CA GLN A 195 21.75 2.33 5.79
C GLN A 195 21.00 1.44 4.80
N ARG A 196 20.77 0.16 5.13
CA ARG A 196 19.98 -0.73 4.27
C ARG A 196 18.56 -0.21 4.06
N LEU A 197 17.90 0.24 5.12
CA LEU A 197 16.54 0.78 5.00
C LEU A 197 16.51 2.07 4.16
N ARG A 198 17.53 2.91 4.27
CA ARG A 198 17.68 4.10 3.42
C ARG A 198 17.84 3.74 1.95
N ASP A 199 18.76 2.81 1.65
CA ASP A 199 19.02 2.36 0.29
C ASP A 199 17.78 1.71 -0.32
N TYR A 200 17.08 0.85 0.44
CA TYR A 200 15.84 0.22 0.01
C TYR A 200 14.74 1.25 -0.25
N SER A 201 14.56 2.21 0.64
CA SER A 201 13.54 3.24 0.50
C SER A 201 13.74 4.09 -0.75
N ILE A 202 14.99 4.47 -1.06
CA ILE A 202 15.31 5.19 -2.29
C ILE A 202 15.05 4.32 -3.53
N ALA A 203 15.47 3.05 -3.50
CA ALA A 203 15.24 2.12 -4.60
C ALA A 203 13.75 1.84 -4.85
N ILE A 204 12.95 1.77 -3.78
CA ILE A 204 11.49 1.62 -3.87
C ILE A 204 10.87 2.83 -4.58
N LEU A 205 11.18 4.05 -4.16
CA LEU A 205 10.64 5.25 -4.79
C LEU A 205 11.04 5.36 -6.26
N GLU A 206 12.28 4.96 -6.58
CA GLU A 206 12.76 4.93 -7.95
C GLU A 206 12.00 3.90 -8.79
N ARG A 207 11.80 2.68 -8.28
CA ARG A 207 11.12 1.60 -8.99
C ARG A 207 9.62 1.84 -9.15
N VAL A 208 8.98 2.41 -8.14
CA VAL A 208 7.57 2.81 -8.21
C VAL A 208 7.37 3.99 -9.16
N GLY A 209 8.38 4.82 -9.35
CA GLY A 209 8.33 5.96 -10.26
C GLY A 209 7.94 7.28 -9.58
N VAL A 210 8.06 7.40 -8.26
CA VAL A 210 7.83 8.67 -7.58
C VAL A 210 8.84 9.70 -8.05
N ALA A 211 8.43 10.58 -8.96
CA ALA A 211 9.30 11.53 -9.62
C ALA A 211 9.38 12.91 -8.92
N CYS A 212 8.37 13.24 -8.12
CA CYS A 212 8.36 14.53 -7.39
C CYS A 212 7.42 14.42 -6.20
N GLY A 213 7.96 14.33 -5.02
CA GLY A 213 7.13 14.29 -3.80
C GLY A 213 7.76 13.52 -2.67
N GLY A 214 6.98 13.35 -1.61
CA GLY A 214 7.30 12.54 -0.45
C GLY A 214 6.49 11.25 -0.42
N SER A 215 7.07 10.23 0.18
CA SER A 215 6.41 8.95 0.45
C SER A 215 6.86 8.43 1.81
N ASN A 216 5.94 7.76 2.48
CA ASN A 216 6.22 6.95 3.64
C ASN A 216 6.48 5.52 3.17
N VAL A 217 7.63 4.95 3.54
CA VAL A 217 8.01 3.56 3.25
C VAL A 217 8.05 2.80 4.57
N GLN A 218 7.15 1.87 4.71
CA GLN A 218 7.06 0.97 5.86
C GLN A 218 7.77 -0.34 5.58
#